data_22c18fe1d333da054abd7138cf361e6c
#
_entry.id   22c18fe1d333da054abd7138cf361e6c
#
_cell.length_a   1.000
_cell.length_b   1.000
_cell.length_c   1.000
_cell.angle_alpha   90.00
_cell.angle_beta   90.00
_cell.angle_gamma   90.00
#
_symmetry.space_group_name_H-M   'P 1'
#
loop_
_entity.id
_entity.type
_entity.pdbx_description
1 polymer ?
#
loop_
_entity_poly.entity_id
_entity_poly.type
_entity_poly.pdbx_seq_one_letter_code
_entity_poly.pdbx_strand_id
1 'polypeptide(L)'
;MADRDVTSIDLKDVELRDGSPEEQEEQQHRQQEEEEGDAEKVLMNTPGDANGAAAKLDDGASPAARFTGLTKEELLKISTQPFWIRTRLALLVLFWLGWLAMLAGAVAIIVQAPRCKPEPPRDWWQLTAVYDVSTAAFADNNGAGKGDVRGVQGRLDYLKQLNVRAMVMQLIPEDAATTRQEVNFTNVDVRYGRLDELQKLMTEARRKDIKIILDMFPAKWFSNDTGGTTKMREEMKKALKFWMEQGIAGFRISEVNDLFEEWHNVTSAYSTEDKERRVLIADARQDSDLAEYLVQNGNADLPVIYDLRKLSASSTEKDVHKLVESVLTKAANKSIGLAVSRNGYLATKNPELNRALGVLLLTLPGTPFIYYGDEIGLRDFEVGPPPLTPHGLNCCGRTCAFTACGRTFARETHKHNSTLLLYRNLAKLKWSESAAKFGDLNYTLSKDGVFAFRLVWDQSPRLMILFNLGSTQQTLDLVKEHNLPPTASVVGSSTLNRLDDVDLSKLELEPMEALVLKYNYVA
;
A
#
# COMPACT_ATOMS: atom_id res chain seq x y z
N MET A 1 -12.24 40.89 42.94
CA MET A 1 -10.95 41.46 42.53
C MET A 1 -10.13 40.29 42.04
N ALA A 2 -9.78 40.10 40.80
CA ALA A 2 -9.93 40.86 39.55
C ALA A 2 -10.04 39.81 38.41
N ASP A 3 -10.99 40.09 37.55
CA ASP A 3 -11.10 39.52 36.19
C ASP A 3 -9.82 39.75 35.41
N ARG A 4 -9.42 38.77 34.61
CA ARG A 4 -8.71 39.01 33.36
C ARG A 4 -9.28 38.13 32.26
N ASP A 5 -10.05 38.80 31.43
CA ASP A 5 -10.44 38.43 30.09
C ASP A 5 -9.21 37.98 29.28
N VAL A 6 -9.33 36.84 28.62
CA VAL A 6 -8.46 36.46 27.48
C VAL A 6 -9.31 36.52 26.23
N THR A 7 -9.10 37.56 25.49
CA THR A 7 -9.63 37.94 24.21
C THR A 7 -9.55 36.80 23.17
N SER A 8 -10.65 36.65 22.46
CA SER A 8 -10.81 35.94 21.20
C SER A 8 -9.74 36.33 20.20
N ILE A 9 -8.98 35.33 19.70
CA ILE A 9 -8.15 35.49 18.51
C ILE A 9 -8.99 35.16 17.30
N ASP A 10 -9.16 36.18 16.45
CA ASP A 10 -9.88 36.16 15.19
C ASP A 10 -9.14 35.26 14.17
N LEU A 11 -9.79 34.18 13.73
CA LEU A 11 -9.32 33.23 12.72
C LEU A 11 -9.75 33.69 11.31
N LYS A 12 -9.23 34.82 10.87
CA LYS A 12 -9.32 35.25 9.48
C LYS A 12 -7.98 35.85 9.11
N ASP A 13 -7.11 35.07 8.57
CA ASP A 13 -5.99 35.41 7.65
C ASP A 13 -4.91 34.33 7.73
N VAL A 14 -5.26 33.11 7.31
CA VAL A 14 -4.27 32.16 6.79
C VAL A 14 -4.81 31.64 5.45
N GLU A 15 -4.51 32.38 4.39
CA GLU A 15 -4.59 31.85 3.04
C GLU A 15 -3.57 30.71 2.88
N LEU A 16 -4.08 29.50 2.81
CA LEU A 16 -3.33 28.32 2.38
C LEU A 16 -3.01 28.47 0.88
N ARG A 17 -1.76 28.73 0.56
CA ARG A 17 -1.20 28.53 -0.78
C ARG A 17 -1.08 27.01 -0.98
N ASP A 18 -2.12 26.40 -1.45
CA ASP A 18 -2.10 25.07 -2.06
C ASP A 18 -1.87 25.23 -3.57
N GLY A 19 -0.60 25.20 -3.98
CA GLY A 19 -0.22 24.94 -5.36
C GLY A 19 0.22 23.48 -5.47
N SER A 20 -0.38 22.70 -6.35
CA SER A 20 0.05 21.34 -6.63
C SER A 20 1.48 21.32 -7.20
N PRO A 21 2.27 20.25 -7.01
CA PRO A 21 3.62 20.15 -7.58
C PRO A 21 3.68 20.35 -9.11
N GLU A 22 2.61 20.00 -9.82
CA GLU A 22 2.48 20.16 -11.27
C GLU A 22 2.36 21.65 -11.69
N GLU A 23 1.69 22.49 -10.88
CA GLU A 23 1.60 23.94 -11.17
C GLU A 23 2.92 24.68 -10.90
N GLN A 24 3.75 24.16 -10.01
CA GLN A 24 5.08 24.73 -9.76
C GLN A 24 6.08 24.37 -10.87
N GLU A 25 6.01 23.16 -11.43
CA GLU A 25 6.83 22.79 -12.59
C GLU A 25 6.41 23.54 -13.85
N GLU A 26 5.11 23.76 -14.09
CA GLU A 26 4.64 24.56 -15.22
C GLU A 26 5.04 26.04 -15.10
N GLN A 27 5.07 26.61 -13.91
CA GLN A 27 5.54 27.99 -13.70
C GLN A 27 7.06 28.12 -13.87
N GLN A 28 7.85 27.14 -13.46
CA GLN A 28 9.29 27.13 -13.70
C GLN A 28 9.63 26.98 -15.20
N HIS A 29 8.87 26.14 -15.92
CA HIS A 29 9.06 25.98 -17.36
C HIS A 29 8.72 27.23 -18.15
N ARG A 30 7.66 27.97 -17.76
CA ARG A 30 7.32 29.28 -18.38
C ARG A 30 8.34 30.35 -18.07
N GLN A 31 8.93 30.38 -16.88
CA GLN A 31 9.99 31.35 -16.55
C GLN A 31 11.28 31.08 -17.33
N GLN A 32 11.62 29.80 -17.59
CA GLN A 32 12.76 29.45 -18.43
C GLN A 32 12.53 29.83 -19.92
N GLU A 33 11.32 29.63 -20.44
CA GLU A 33 10.98 30.03 -21.82
C GLU A 33 10.96 31.57 -21.99
N GLU A 34 10.57 32.32 -20.97
CA GLU A 34 10.64 33.81 -21.01
C GLU A 34 12.07 34.31 -20.91
N GLU A 35 12.95 33.70 -20.11
CA GLU A 35 14.38 34.09 -20.05
C GLU A 35 15.14 33.73 -21.33
N GLU A 36 14.86 32.60 -21.99
CA GLU A 36 15.44 32.26 -23.31
C GLU A 36 14.89 33.17 -24.42
N GLY A 37 13.61 33.55 -24.37
CA GLY A 37 12.99 34.45 -25.33
C GLY A 37 13.55 35.87 -25.28
N ASP A 38 13.92 36.38 -24.09
CA ASP A 38 14.53 37.69 -23.94
C ASP A 38 16.03 37.70 -24.29
N ALA A 39 16.75 36.60 -24.11
CA ALA A 39 18.14 36.48 -24.56
C ALA A 39 18.25 36.48 -26.09
N GLU A 40 17.28 35.92 -26.82
CA GLU A 40 17.28 35.94 -28.29
C GLU A 40 16.88 37.31 -28.86
N LYS A 41 16.04 38.08 -28.16
CA LYS A 41 15.67 39.46 -28.58
C LYS A 41 16.78 40.48 -28.39
N VAL A 42 17.67 40.27 -27.45
CA VAL A 42 18.83 41.19 -27.22
C VAL A 42 19.91 41.05 -28.31
N LEU A 43 19.96 39.92 -29.01
CA LEU A 43 20.93 39.64 -30.07
C LEU A 43 20.52 40.18 -31.46
N MET A 44 19.27 40.61 -31.67
CA MET A 44 18.75 41.04 -32.96
C MET A 44 18.56 42.56 -33.13
N ASN A 45 18.77 43.39 -32.11
CA ASN A 45 18.55 44.83 -32.20
C ASN A 45 19.79 45.64 -31.86
N THR A 46 20.73 45.70 -32.82
CA THR A 46 21.70 46.82 -32.87
C THR A 46 21.61 47.45 -34.26
N PRO A 47 20.97 48.62 -34.40
CA PRO A 47 21.00 49.36 -35.65
C PRO A 47 22.37 50.02 -35.79
N GLY A 48 23.03 49.74 -36.90
CA GLY A 48 24.17 50.50 -37.31
C GLY A 48 23.73 51.89 -37.77
N ASP A 49 24.26 52.95 -37.17
CA ASP A 49 24.24 54.25 -37.75
C ASP A 49 25.66 54.88 -37.83
N ALA A 50 26.00 55.16 -39.05
CA ALA A 50 27.17 55.89 -39.41
C ALA A 50 26.92 57.40 -39.09
N ASN A 51 27.83 58.05 -38.41
CA ASN A 51 28.33 59.31 -38.94
C ASN A 51 29.52 59.86 -38.11
N GLY A 52 30.46 60.40 -38.86
CA GLY A 52 31.75 60.74 -38.44
C GLY A 52 31.86 62.00 -37.57
N ALA A 53 32.98 62.05 -36.89
CA ALA A 53 33.72 63.29 -36.65
C ALA A 53 35.18 62.95 -36.33
N ALA A 54 36.05 63.57 -37.09
CA ALA A 54 37.49 63.51 -36.95
C ALA A 54 37.96 64.14 -35.64
N ALA A 55 38.83 63.47 -34.92
CA ALA A 55 39.78 64.11 -34.01
C ALA A 55 41.13 63.39 -34.15
N LYS A 56 42.09 64.13 -34.65
CA LYS A 56 43.53 63.83 -34.63
C LYS A 56 44.02 63.89 -33.18
N LEU A 57 44.89 62.97 -32.82
CA LEU A 57 46.04 63.10 -31.91
C LEU A 57 46.80 61.77 -31.90
N ASP A 58 47.82 61.70 -32.34
CA ASP A 58 49.29 61.65 -32.38
C ASP A 58 49.87 60.61 -31.36
N ASP A 59 50.80 59.85 -31.94
CA ASP A 59 51.96 59.12 -31.38
C ASP A 59 51.83 57.89 -30.45
N GLY A 60 52.39 56.85 -30.98
CA GLY A 60 53.36 56.00 -30.27
C GLY A 60 52.85 54.74 -29.56
N ALA A 61 52.45 53.68 -30.29
CA ALA A 61 52.61 52.30 -29.82
C ALA A 61 52.43 51.31 -30.97
N SER A 62 53.31 50.33 -31.00
CA SER A 62 53.46 49.21 -31.88
C SER A 62 52.13 48.63 -32.45
N PRO A 63 52.05 48.19 -33.71
CA PRO A 63 50.81 47.71 -34.32
C PRO A 63 50.49 46.34 -33.80
N ALA A 64 49.63 46.27 -32.81
CA ALA A 64 48.87 45.06 -32.54
C ALA A 64 48.05 44.77 -33.80
N ALA A 65 48.32 43.66 -34.47
CA ALA A 65 47.60 43.20 -35.64
C ALA A 65 46.07 43.21 -35.36
N ARG A 66 45.39 44.28 -35.84
CA ARG A 66 43.93 44.26 -35.90
C ARG A 66 43.52 43.16 -36.84
N PHE A 67 42.93 42.14 -36.28
CA PHE A 67 42.33 41.04 -37.05
C PHE A 67 41.11 41.63 -37.78
N THR A 68 41.34 42.22 -38.94
CA THR A 68 40.26 42.67 -39.83
C THR A 68 39.72 41.38 -40.49
N GLY A 69 38.56 40.95 -40.04
CA GLY A 69 37.83 39.83 -40.66
C GLY A 69 37.67 40.10 -42.17
N LEU A 70 37.66 39.01 -42.95
CA LEU A 70 37.46 39.09 -44.41
C LEU A 70 36.17 39.85 -44.75
N THR A 71 36.25 40.73 -45.77
CA THR A 71 35.06 41.41 -46.28
C THR A 71 34.08 40.40 -46.87
N LYS A 72 32.78 40.79 -46.91
CA LYS A 72 31.71 39.92 -47.43
C LYS A 72 31.99 39.38 -48.83
N GLU A 73 32.65 40.19 -49.68
CA GLU A 73 32.98 39.84 -51.06
C GLU A 73 34.13 38.85 -51.14
N GLU A 74 35.13 38.99 -50.28
CA GLU A 74 36.26 38.04 -50.16
C GLU A 74 35.81 36.72 -49.60
N LEU A 75 34.87 36.75 -48.62
CA LEU A 75 34.29 35.57 -48.01
C LEU A 75 33.45 34.80 -49.04
N LEU A 76 32.67 35.47 -49.88
CA LEU A 76 31.93 34.85 -50.98
C LEU A 76 32.88 34.20 -52.04
N LYS A 77 33.97 34.86 -52.39
CA LYS A 77 34.98 34.34 -53.34
C LYS A 77 35.66 33.06 -52.81
N ILE A 78 35.99 33.03 -51.50
CA ILE A 78 36.59 31.87 -50.86
C ILE A 78 35.53 30.76 -50.67
N SER A 79 34.30 31.11 -50.33
CA SER A 79 33.21 30.15 -50.07
C SER A 79 32.77 29.40 -51.33
N THR A 80 32.97 29.95 -52.53
CA THR A 80 32.62 29.31 -53.81
C THR A 80 33.77 28.46 -54.40
N GLN A 81 34.96 28.45 -53.77
CA GLN A 81 36.03 27.57 -54.20
C GLN A 81 35.66 26.08 -54.08
N PRO A 82 35.97 25.23 -55.04
CA PRO A 82 35.58 23.84 -55.06
C PRO A 82 36.10 23.04 -53.84
N PHE A 83 37.21 23.49 -53.23
CA PHE A 83 37.76 22.95 -52.02
C PHE A 83 36.77 23.14 -50.84
N TRP A 84 36.27 24.35 -50.61
CA TRP A 84 35.37 24.62 -49.50
C TRP A 84 33.98 23.99 -49.65
N ILE A 85 33.50 23.88 -50.90
CA ILE A 85 32.23 23.18 -51.21
C ILE A 85 32.37 21.70 -50.84
N ARG A 86 33.46 21.03 -51.22
CA ARG A 86 33.75 19.62 -50.87
C ARG A 86 33.93 19.43 -49.37
N THR A 87 34.60 20.36 -48.69
CA THR A 87 34.82 20.31 -47.25
C THR A 87 33.50 20.44 -46.48
N ARG A 88 32.63 21.36 -46.88
CA ARG A 88 31.27 21.49 -46.28
C ARG A 88 30.43 20.25 -46.51
N LEU A 89 30.47 19.69 -47.71
CA LEU A 89 29.76 18.47 -48.01
C LEU A 89 30.32 17.31 -47.18
N ALA A 90 31.62 17.18 -47.05
CA ALA A 90 32.26 16.15 -46.26
C ALA A 90 31.92 16.27 -44.76
N LEU A 91 31.94 17.51 -44.23
CA LEU A 91 31.56 17.76 -42.84
C LEU A 91 30.07 17.45 -42.60
N LEU A 92 29.18 17.81 -43.55
CA LEU A 92 27.75 17.54 -43.47
C LEU A 92 27.51 16.03 -43.51
N VAL A 93 28.18 15.32 -44.40
CA VAL A 93 28.09 13.83 -44.46
C VAL A 93 28.64 13.18 -43.19
N LEU A 94 29.76 13.66 -42.66
CA LEU A 94 30.33 13.18 -41.38
C LEU A 94 29.38 13.44 -40.22
N PHE A 95 28.75 14.64 -40.17
CA PHE A 95 27.75 14.97 -39.15
C PHE A 95 26.59 13.98 -39.20
N TRP A 96 25.98 13.77 -40.37
CA TRP A 96 24.88 12.84 -40.53
C TRP A 96 25.27 11.38 -40.24
N LEU A 97 26.46 10.96 -40.65
CA LEU A 97 26.99 9.63 -40.34
C LEU A 97 27.20 9.46 -38.81
N GLY A 98 27.75 10.48 -38.15
CA GLY A 98 27.91 10.49 -36.70
C GLY A 98 26.55 10.40 -35.97
N TRP A 99 25.58 11.18 -36.47
CA TRP A 99 24.20 11.15 -35.88
C TRP A 99 23.53 9.80 -36.11
N LEU A 100 23.63 9.22 -37.32
CA LEU A 100 23.11 7.88 -37.62
C LEU A 100 23.83 6.79 -36.80
N ALA A 101 25.12 6.89 -36.60
CA ALA A 101 25.88 5.96 -35.77
C ALA A 101 25.43 6.01 -34.30
N MET A 102 25.19 7.23 -33.78
CA MET A 102 24.65 7.42 -32.43
C MET A 102 23.23 6.84 -32.31
N LEU A 103 22.36 7.09 -33.31
CA LEU A 103 21.03 6.51 -33.35
C LEU A 103 21.07 4.97 -33.43
N ALA A 104 21.93 4.41 -34.28
CA ALA A 104 22.11 2.98 -34.39
C ALA A 104 22.64 2.38 -33.06
N GLY A 105 23.59 3.06 -32.42
CA GLY A 105 24.07 2.70 -31.08
C GLY A 105 22.96 2.71 -30.02
N ALA A 106 22.12 3.73 -30.01
CA ALA A 106 20.97 3.79 -29.09
C ALA A 106 19.98 2.65 -29.34
N VAL A 107 19.66 2.36 -30.62
CA VAL A 107 18.78 1.24 -30.98
C VAL A 107 19.41 -0.11 -30.57
N ALA A 108 20.73 -0.27 -30.80
CA ALA A 108 21.44 -1.48 -30.39
C ALA A 108 21.38 -1.71 -28.87
N ILE A 109 21.57 -0.64 -28.08
CA ILE A 109 21.44 -0.69 -26.60
C ILE A 109 20.02 -1.09 -26.21
N ILE A 110 18.98 -0.48 -26.81
CA ILE A 110 17.57 -0.79 -26.51
C ILE A 110 17.24 -2.25 -26.87
N VAL A 111 17.72 -2.75 -28.00
CA VAL A 111 17.46 -4.14 -28.45
C VAL A 111 18.21 -5.17 -27.60
N GLN A 112 19.41 -4.83 -27.14
CA GLN A 112 20.24 -5.70 -26.29
C GLN A 112 19.87 -5.58 -24.80
N ALA A 113 19.16 -4.54 -24.38
CA ALA A 113 18.73 -4.39 -23.01
C ALA A 113 17.86 -5.57 -22.58
N PRO A 114 18.13 -6.21 -21.44
CA PRO A 114 17.32 -7.30 -20.94
C PRO A 114 15.88 -6.81 -20.72
N ARG A 115 14.91 -7.53 -21.29
CA ARG A 115 13.49 -7.19 -21.16
C ARG A 115 13.03 -7.52 -19.75
N CYS A 116 12.31 -6.59 -19.10
CA CYS A 116 11.66 -6.86 -17.83
C CYS A 116 10.66 -8.00 -17.97
N LYS A 117 10.59 -8.87 -16.95
CA LYS A 117 9.62 -9.95 -16.88
C LYS A 117 8.19 -9.34 -16.85
N PRO A 118 7.27 -9.79 -17.72
CA PRO A 118 5.90 -9.27 -17.70
C PRO A 118 5.23 -9.60 -16.36
N GLU A 119 4.49 -8.65 -15.83
CA GLU A 119 3.73 -8.87 -14.59
C GLU A 119 2.64 -9.92 -14.82
N PRO A 120 2.55 -10.97 -13.98
CA PRO A 120 1.52 -11.98 -14.11
C PRO A 120 0.16 -11.36 -13.77
N PRO A 121 -0.92 -11.80 -14.44
CA PRO A 121 -2.25 -11.34 -14.11
C PRO A 121 -2.59 -11.72 -12.66
N ARG A 122 -3.04 -10.76 -11.89
CA ARG A 122 -3.47 -10.92 -10.51
C ARG A 122 -4.85 -10.33 -10.32
N ASP A 123 -5.66 -10.98 -9.53
CA ASP A 123 -6.93 -10.42 -9.11
C ASP A 123 -6.72 -9.28 -8.10
N TRP A 124 -7.65 -8.34 -8.06
CA TRP A 124 -7.52 -7.12 -7.25
C TRP A 124 -7.28 -7.41 -5.74
N TRP A 125 -7.84 -8.49 -5.21
CA TRP A 125 -7.67 -8.87 -3.81
C TRP A 125 -6.27 -9.39 -3.48
N GLN A 126 -5.53 -9.86 -4.48
CA GLN A 126 -4.15 -10.31 -4.31
C GLN A 126 -3.15 -9.15 -4.19
N LEU A 127 -3.55 -7.96 -4.63
CA LEU A 127 -2.71 -6.75 -4.74
C LEU A 127 -2.93 -5.76 -3.60
N THR A 128 -3.65 -6.12 -2.55
CA THR A 128 -3.96 -5.22 -1.43
C THR A 128 -3.98 -5.94 -0.10
N ALA A 129 -3.90 -5.15 0.98
CA ALA A 129 -4.31 -5.62 2.29
C ALA A 129 -5.83 -5.40 2.46
N VAL A 130 -6.48 -6.31 3.15
CA VAL A 130 -7.91 -6.24 3.50
C VAL A 130 -8.04 -5.84 4.97
N TYR A 131 -8.89 -4.88 5.26
CA TYR A 131 -9.14 -4.43 6.62
C TYR A 131 -10.42 -5.07 7.17
N ASP A 132 -10.31 -5.78 8.27
CA ASP A 132 -11.41 -6.55 8.87
C ASP A 132 -12.10 -5.72 9.96
N VAL A 133 -13.31 -5.24 9.65
CA VAL A 133 -14.11 -4.34 10.50
C VAL A 133 -15.20 -5.13 11.21
N SER A 134 -15.25 -5.05 12.53
CA SER A 134 -16.48 -5.37 13.26
C SER A 134 -17.38 -4.15 13.28
N THR A 135 -18.45 -4.13 12.49
CA THR A 135 -19.35 -2.98 12.35
C THR A 135 -19.87 -2.49 13.71
N ALA A 136 -20.22 -3.44 14.60
CA ALA A 136 -20.72 -3.14 15.95
C ALA A 136 -19.68 -2.48 16.88
N ALA A 137 -18.38 -2.66 16.60
CA ALA A 137 -17.33 -2.27 17.55
C ALA A 137 -16.35 -1.24 16.98
N PHE A 138 -16.45 -0.91 15.69
CA PHE A 138 -15.46 -0.08 15.02
C PHE A 138 -15.63 1.41 15.33
N ALA A 139 -16.77 2.00 14.98
CA ALA A 139 -17.02 3.42 15.20
C ALA A 139 -18.51 3.71 15.38
N ASP A 140 -18.84 4.47 16.41
CA ASP A 140 -20.17 4.93 16.75
C ASP A 140 -20.33 6.39 16.33
N ASN A 141 -21.27 6.67 15.43
CA ASN A 141 -21.55 8.04 14.97
C ASN A 141 -22.76 8.65 15.66
N ASN A 142 -23.63 7.85 16.28
CA ASN A 142 -24.87 8.31 16.87
C ASN A 142 -24.85 8.41 18.41
N GLY A 143 -23.74 8.00 19.04
CA GLY A 143 -23.60 8.02 20.51
C GLY A 143 -24.36 6.91 21.22
N ALA A 144 -24.86 5.91 20.50
CA ALA A 144 -25.60 4.78 21.07
C ALA A 144 -24.71 3.75 21.80
N GLY A 145 -23.38 3.92 21.77
CA GLY A 145 -22.41 3.00 22.36
C GLY A 145 -22.17 1.75 21.52
N LYS A 146 -22.69 1.71 20.30
CA LYS A 146 -22.48 0.63 19.31
C LYS A 146 -22.12 1.24 17.97
N GLY A 147 -21.17 0.61 17.26
CA GLY A 147 -20.79 1.03 15.92
C GLY A 147 -21.90 0.83 14.89
N ASP A 148 -21.88 1.65 13.87
CA ASP A 148 -22.85 1.67 12.78
C ASP A 148 -22.20 1.94 11.42
N VAL A 149 -22.98 1.83 10.33
CA VAL A 149 -22.56 2.07 8.96
C VAL A 149 -22.05 3.51 8.76
N ARG A 150 -22.65 4.49 9.42
CA ARG A 150 -22.21 5.89 9.36
C ARG A 150 -20.86 6.10 10.05
N GLY A 151 -20.62 5.40 11.16
CA GLY A 151 -19.32 5.39 11.82
C GLY A 151 -18.23 4.84 10.94
N VAL A 152 -18.50 3.76 10.20
CA VAL A 152 -17.58 3.22 9.19
C VAL A 152 -17.36 4.24 8.07
N GLN A 153 -18.42 4.88 7.56
CA GLN A 153 -18.34 5.90 6.51
C GLN A 153 -17.41 7.06 6.94
N GLY A 154 -17.56 7.55 8.16
CA GLY A 154 -16.73 8.63 8.70
C GLY A 154 -15.24 8.28 8.88
N ARG A 155 -14.84 7.02 8.64
CA ARG A 155 -13.47 6.54 8.79
C ARG A 155 -12.83 6.05 7.48
N LEU A 156 -13.47 6.27 6.34
CA LEU A 156 -12.92 5.89 5.04
C LEU A 156 -11.58 6.59 4.72
N ASP A 157 -11.40 7.84 5.13
CA ASP A 157 -10.13 8.56 4.96
C ASP A 157 -8.99 7.92 5.76
N TYR A 158 -9.31 7.44 6.95
CA TYR A 158 -8.36 6.67 7.73
C TYR A 158 -7.91 5.39 7.01
N LEU A 159 -8.86 4.61 6.46
CA LEU A 159 -8.55 3.40 5.70
C LEU A 159 -7.70 3.70 4.46
N LYS A 160 -8.01 4.79 3.75
CA LYS A 160 -7.19 5.27 2.63
C LYS A 160 -5.77 5.62 3.09
N GLN A 161 -5.61 6.33 4.21
CA GLN A 161 -4.31 6.66 4.78
C GLN A 161 -3.54 5.42 5.25
N LEU A 162 -4.23 4.36 5.70
CA LEU A 162 -3.62 3.08 6.05
C LEU A 162 -3.14 2.28 4.83
N ASN A 163 -3.42 2.76 3.62
CA ASN A 163 -3.09 2.12 2.34
C ASN A 163 -3.80 0.77 2.12
N VAL A 164 -4.97 0.56 2.71
CA VAL A 164 -5.84 -0.59 2.40
C VAL A 164 -6.85 -0.20 1.33
N ARG A 165 -7.15 -1.12 0.41
CA ARG A 165 -8.08 -0.91 -0.71
C ARG A 165 -9.29 -1.84 -0.66
N ALA A 166 -9.43 -2.61 0.40
CA ALA A 166 -10.59 -3.45 0.63
C ALA A 166 -10.89 -3.52 2.12
N MET A 167 -12.17 -3.57 2.47
CA MET A 167 -12.61 -3.82 3.84
C MET A 167 -13.68 -4.90 3.87
N VAL A 168 -13.65 -5.72 4.92
CA VAL A 168 -14.72 -6.65 5.26
C VAL A 168 -15.55 -6.05 6.36
N MET A 169 -16.87 -6.07 6.23
CA MET A 169 -17.79 -5.58 7.24
C MET A 169 -19.07 -6.42 7.34
N GLN A 170 -19.75 -6.33 8.47
CA GLN A 170 -21.01 -7.01 8.74
C GLN A 170 -22.18 -6.05 8.53
N LEU A 171 -23.24 -6.53 7.85
CA LEU A 171 -24.52 -5.83 7.75
C LEU A 171 -25.63 -6.50 8.56
N ILE A 172 -25.41 -7.76 8.92
CA ILE A 172 -26.29 -8.57 9.74
C ILE A 172 -25.44 -9.20 10.84
N PRO A 173 -25.81 -9.04 12.11
CA PRO A 173 -25.02 -9.62 13.20
C PRO A 173 -24.98 -11.15 13.17
N GLU A 174 -23.93 -11.69 13.73
CA GLU A 174 -23.71 -13.15 13.81
C GLU A 174 -24.83 -13.87 14.57
N ASP A 175 -25.41 -13.22 15.57
CA ASP A 175 -26.49 -13.74 16.43
C ASP A 175 -27.91 -13.42 15.92
N ALA A 176 -28.05 -13.01 14.67
CA ALA A 176 -29.35 -12.57 14.12
C ALA A 176 -30.47 -13.61 14.28
N ALA A 177 -30.16 -14.89 14.08
CA ALA A 177 -31.13 -15.98 14.22
C ALA A 177 -31.58 -16.24 15.67
N THR A 178 -30.77 -15.85 16.66
CA THR A 178 -31.11 -16.09 18.09
C THR A 178 -32.07 -15.04 18.65
N THR A 179 -32.23 -13.91 17.97
CA THR A 179 -33.05 -12.77 18.43
C THR A 179 -34.53 -12.88 18.10
N ARG A 180 -35.02 -14.00 17.57
CA ARG A 180 -36.41 -14.28 17.18
C ARG A 180 -37.07 -13.27 16.22
N GLN A 181 -36.30 -12.44 15.53
CA GLN A 181 -36.75 -11.56 14.46
C GLN A 181 -36.60 -12.23 13.12
N GLU A 182 -37.55 -12.03 12.20
CA GLU A 182 -37.35 -12.38 10.79
C GLU A 182 -36.19 -11.53 10.23
N VAL A 183 -35.12 -12.21 9.86
CA VAL A 183 -33.94 -11.56 9.29
C VAL A 183 -34.13 -11.41 7.79
N ASN A 184 -34.08 -10.18 7.30
CA ASN A 184 -34.05 -9.89 5.89
C ASN A 184 -32.60 -9.84 5.39
N PHE A 185 -32.14 -10.85 4.66
CA PHE A 185 -30.77 -10.98 4.16
C PHE A 185 -30.45 -10.04 3.00
N THR A 186 -31.45 -9.32 2.48
CA THR A 186 -31.30 -8.30 1.44
C THR A 186 -31.41 -6.89 1.99
N ASN A 187 -31.28 -6.72 3.31
CA ASN A 187 -31.33 -5.43 3.96
C ASN A 187 -30.22 -5.31 5.01
N VAL A 188 -30.00 -4.09 5.50
CA VAL A 188 -29.12 -3.82 6.64
C VAL A 188 -29.90 -4.03 7.92
N ASP A 189 -29.32 -4.73 8.90
CA ASP A 189 -29.95 -4.88 10.22
C ASP A 189 -30.09 -3.49 10.88
N VAL A 190 -31.23 -3.24 11.50
CA VAL A 190 -31.56 -1.95 12.15
C VAL A 190 -30.54 -1.53 13.21
N ARG A 191 -29.82 -2.48 13.77
CA ARG A 191 -28.73 -2.24 14.74
C ARG A 191 -27.52 -1.57 14.11
N TYR A 192 -27.29 -1.74 12.81
CA TYR A 192 -26.15 -1.20 12.08
C TYR A 192 -26.50 -0.01 11.20
N GLY A 193 -27.78 0.20 10.90
CA GLY A 193 -28.24 1.33 10.11
C GLY A 193 -29.27 0.97 9.05
N ARG A 194 -29.31 1.73 7.97
CA ARG A 194 -30.28 1.60 6.89
C ARG A 194 -29.60 1.41 5.54
N LEU A 195 -30.35 0.89 4.58
CA LEU A 195 -29.85 0.64 3.23
C LEU A 195 -29.37 1.93 2.53
N ASP A 196 -30.09 3.05 2.71
CA ASP A 196 -29.67 4.34 2.13
C ASP A 196 -28.33 4.85 2.69
N GLU A 197 -28.03 4.57 3.94
CA GLU A 197 -26.76 4.89 4.58
C GLU A 197 -25.62 4.01 4.02
N LEU A 198 -25.90 2.73 3.80
CA LEU A 198 -24.96 1.83 3.15
C LEU A 198 -24.65 2.27 1.70
N GLN A 199 -25.67 2.71 0.94
CA GLN A 199 -25.46 3.20 -0.43
C GLN A 199 -24.57 4.44 -0.48
N LYS A 200 -24.68 5.33 0.52
CA LYS A 200 -23.77 6.48 0.67
C LYS A 200 -22.35 6.01 0.99
N LEU A 201 -22.20 5.11 1.96
CA LEU A 201 -20.90 4.50 2.30
C LEU A 201 -20.26 3.87 1.06
N MET A 202 -21.00 3.08 0.28
CA MET A 202 -20.49 2.42 -0.93
C MET A 202 -20.07 3.43 -2.00
N THR A 203 -20.80 4.51 -2.16
CA THR A 203 -20.46 5.58 -3.11
C THR A 203 -19.16 6.27 -2.72
N GLU A 204 -19.00 6.60 -1.44
CA GLU A 204 -17.77 7.22 -0.95
C GLU A 204 -16.58 6.27 -0.95
N ALA A 205 -16.78 5.01 -0.57
CA ALA A 205 -15.75 3.98 -0.63
C ALA A 205 -15.21 3.81 -2.06
N ARG A 206 -16.11 3.79 -3.06
CA ARG A 206 -15.73 3.71 -4.48
C ARG A 206 -14.89 4.92 -4.92
N ARG A 207 -15.24 6.15 -4.47
CA ARG A 207 -14.43 7.36 -4.77
C ARG A 207 -13.03 7.30 -4.18
N LYS A 208 -12.85 6.53 -3.10
CA LYS A 208 -11.56 6.37 -2.40
C LYS A 208 -10.81 5.10 -2.82
N ASP A 209 -11.29 4.39 -3.82
CA ASP A 209 -10.76 3.09 -4.30
C ASP A 209 -10.75 2.02 -3.18
N ILE A 210 -11.79 2.00 -2.35
CA ILE A 210 -11.97 1.01 -1.28
C ILE A 210 -13.14 0.09 -1.65
N LYS A 211 -12.87 -1.19 -1.78
CA LYS A 211 -13.87 -2.23 -2.08
C LYS A 211 -14.49 -2.76 -0.79
N ILE A 212 -15.79 -2.99 -0.82
CA ILE A 212 -16.54 -3.52 0.33
C ILE A 212 -16.83 -5.00 0.11
N ILE A 213 -16.49 -5.80 1.10
CA ILE A 213 -16.75 -7.24 1.19
C ILE A 213 -17.69 -7.47 2.37
N LEU A 214 -18.75 -8.23 2.18
CA LEU A 214 -19.69 -8.55 3.25
C LEU A 214 -19.31 -9.84 3.97
N ASP A 215 -19.35 -9.77 5.29
CA ASP A 215 -19.13 -10.91 6.17
C ASP A 215 -20.46 -11.58 6.52
N MET A 216 -20.57 -12.88 6.23
CA MET A 216 -21.78 -13.65 6.32
C MET A 216 -21.60 -14.92 7.17
N PHE A 217 -22.60 -15.25 7.97
CA PHE A 217 -22.59 -16.37 8.92
C PHE A 217 -23.78 -17.31 8.70
N PRO A 218 -23.95 -17.91 7.50
CA PRO A 218 -25.16 -18.65 7.17
C PRO A 218 -25.46 -19.80 8.15
N ALA A 219 -24.46 -20.56 8.58
CA ALA A 219 -24.68 -21.64 9.53
C ALA A 219 -25.24 -21.16 10.88
N LYS A 220 -24.81 -19.99 11.37
CA LYS A 220 -25.34 -19.40 12.60
C LYS A 220 -26.72 -18.78 12.42
N TRP A 221 -27.00 -18.17 11.27
CA TRP A 221 -28.30 -17.57 10.98
C TRP A 221 -29.42 -18.59 10.82
N PHE A 222 -29.09 -19.81 10.39
CA PHE A 222 -30.07 -20.87 10.14
C PHE A 222 -29.95 -22.06 11.12
N SER A 223 -29.19 -21.93 12.19
CA SER A 223 -28.91 -23.03 13.14
C SER A 223 -30.15 -23.61 13.82
N ASN A 224 -31.21 -22.82 13.95
CA ASN A 224 -32.45 -23.20 14.64
C ASN A 224 -33.59 -23.57 13.69
N ASP A 225 -33.34 -23.68 12.37
CA ASP A 225 -34.36 -24.00 11.37
C ASP A 225 -34.38 -25.51 11.06
N THR A 226 -35.50 -26.17 11.26
CA THR A 226 -35.68 -27.63 10.96
C THR A 226 -35.62 -27.94 9.46
N GLY A 227 -35.81 -26.93 8.59
CA GLY A 227 -35.59 -26.99 7.14
C GLY A 227 -34.30 -26.29 6.68
N GLY A 228 -33.38 -26.06 7.62
CA GLY A 228 -32.28 -25.08 7.55
C GLY A 228 -31.43 -25.12 6.30
N THR A 229 -31.05 -26.31 5.83
CA THR A 229 -30.15 -26.40 4.67
C THR A 229 -30.80 -25.92 3.38
N THR A 230 -32.05 -26.28 3.09
CA THR A 230 -32.74 -25.87 1.85
C THR A 230 -33.07 -24.38 1.86
N LYS A 231 -33.57 -23.89 3.00
CA LYS A 231 -33.86 -22.46 3.18
C LYS A 231 -32.59 -21.62 3.11
N MET A 232 -31.52 -22.06 3.80
CA MET A 232 -30.20 -21.40 3.75
C MET A 232 -29.68 -21.32 2.32
N ARG A 233 -29.78 -22.40 1.54
CA ARG A 233 -29.37 -22.44 0.14
C ARG A 233 -30.05 -21.36 -0.69
N GLU A 234 -31.37 -21.26 -0.62
CA GLU A 234 -32.13 -20.34 -1.47
C GLU A 234 -32.01 -18.89 -1.00
N GLU A 235 -32.09 -18.63 0.31
CA GLU A 235 -31.95 -17.28 0.85
C GLU A 235 -30.54 -16.70 0.65
N MET A 236 -29.50 -17.53 0.80
CA MET A 236 -28.13 -17.10 0.49
C MET A 236 -27.94 -16.76 -1.00
N LYS A 237 -28.48 -17.56 -1.91
CA LYS A 237 -28.41 -17.24 -3.35
C LYS A 237 -29.09 -15.91 -3.68
N LYS A 238 -30.25 -15.65 -3.10
CA LYS A 238 -30.95 -14.36 -3.27
C LYS A 238 -30.11 -13.20 -2.70
N ALA A 239 -29.57 -13.37 -1.49
CA ALA A 239 -28.75 -12.36 -0.84
C ALA A 239 -27.49 -12.04 -1.66
N LEU A 240 -26.76 -13.08 -2.09
CA LEU A 240 -25.55 -12.90 -2.90
C LEU A 240 -25.84 -12.10 -4.19
N LYS A 241 -26.88 -12.50 -4.95
CA LYS A 241 -27.28 -11.79 -6.17
C LYS A 241 -27.65 -10.35 -5.89
N PHE A 242 -28.51 -10.11 -4.89
CA PHE A 242 -28.94 -8.77 -4.51
C PHE A 242 -27.73 -7.85 -4.18
N TRP A 243 -26.83 -8.31 -3.34
CA TRP A 243 -25.69 -7.50 -2.93
C TRP A 243 -24.68 -7.27 -4.05
N MET A 244 -24.48 -8.22 -4.95
CA MET A 244 -23.66 -8.03 -6.15
C MET A 244 -24.26 -6.97 -7.07
N GLU A 245 -25.58 -6.94 -7.23
CA GLU A 245 -26.29 -5.90 -8.01
C GLU A 245 -26.15 -4.52 -7.36
N GLN A 246 -26.11 -4.43 -6.02
CA GLN A 246 -25.81 -3.17 -5.31
C GLN A 246 -24.34 -2.75 -5.46
N GLY A 247 -23.46 -3.59 -5.96
CA GLY A 247 -22.06 -3.27 -6.21
C GLY A 247 -21.08 -3.68 -5.10
N ILE A 248 -21.47 -4.63 -4.24
CA ILE A 248 -20.56 -5.28 -3.29
C ILE A 248 -19.49 -6.06 -4.05
N ALA A 249 -18.23 -5.95 -3.61
CA ALA A 249 -17.07 -6.52 -4.29
C ALA A 249 -16.82 -8.00 -3.97
N GLY A 250 -17.44 -8.53 -2.93
CA GLY A 250 -17.30 -9.93 -2.56
C GLY A 250 -17.93 -10.28 -1.23
N PHE A 251 -17.77 -11.53 -0.84
CA PHE A 251 -18.34 -12.08 0.38
C PHE A 251 -17.31 -12.91 1.13
N ARG A 252 -17.30 -12.79 2.46
CA ARG A 252 -16.60 -13.72 3.34
C ARG A 252 -17.65 -14.58 4.02
N ILE A 253 -17.49 -15.91 3.91
CA ILE A 253 -18.40 -16.87 4.52
C ILE A 253 -17.63 -17.64 5.58
N SER A 254 -18.13 -17.55 6.80
CA SER A 254 -17.65 -18.31 7.94
C SER A 254 -18.36 -19.68 8.01
N GLU A 255 -17.66 -20.68 8.50
CA GLU A 255 -18.20 -22.04 8.65
C GLU A 255 -18.62 -22.66 7.31
N VAL A 256 -17.62 -22.89 6.48
CA VAL A 256 -17.75 -23.49 5.14
C VAL A 256 -18.36 -24.89 5.25
N ASN A 257 -19.31 -25.17 4.36
CA ASN A 257 -20.01 -26.44 4.24
C ASN A 257 -20.15 -26.86 2.76
N ASP A 258 -20.84 -27.94 2.48
CA ASP A 258 -21.06 -28.49 1.13
C ASP A 258 -21.76 -27.52 0.18
N LEU A 259 -22.40 -26.45 0.70
CA LEU A 259 -23.06 -25.42 -0.11
C LEU A 259 -22.09 -24.35 -0.63
N PHE A 260 -20.86 -24.33 -0.17
CA PHE A 260 -19.90 -23.27 -0.53
C PHE A 260 -19.60 -23.27 -2.03
N GLU A 261 -19.43 -24.44 -2.63
CA GLU A 261 -19.24 -24.59 -4.09
C GLU A 261 -20.40 -24.00 -4.89
N GLU A 262 -21.64 -24.23 -4.43
CA GLU A 262 -22.82 -23.68 -5.10
C GLU A 262 -22.84 -22.16 -5.03
N TRP A 263 -22.46 -21.55 -3.91
CA TRP A 263 -22.35 -20.10 -3.77
C TRP A 263 -21.20 -19.53 -4.58
N HIS A 264 -20.08 -20.24 -4.66
CA HIS A 264 -18.96 -19.87 -5.54
C HIS A 264 -19.39 -19.85 -7.01
N ASN A 265 -20.18 -20.83 -7.45
CA ASN A 265 -20.73 -20.85 -8.81
C ASN A 265 -21.64 -19.63 -9.08
N VAL A 266 -22.43 -19.20 -8.10
CA VAL A 266 -23.28 -18.00 -8.21
C VAL A 266 -22.43 -16.73 -8.35
N THR A 267 -21.38 -16.56 -7.55
CA THR A 267 -20.50 -15.38 -7.61
C THR A 267 -19.66 -15.36 -8.88
N SER A 268 -19.16 -16.52 -9.30
CA SER A 268 -18.36 -16.66 -10.53
C SER A 268 -19.19 -16.39 -11.79
N ALA A 269 -20.43 -16.86 -11.83
CA ALA A 269 -21.35 -16.60 -12.96
C ALA A 269 -21.73 -15.11 -13.10
N TYR A 270 -21.68 -14.34 -12.01
CA TYR A 270 -21.92 -12.89 -12.03
C TYR A 270 -20.71 -12.11 -12.56
N SER A 271 -19.50 -12.66 -12.44
CA SER A 271 -18.23 -12.06 -12.85
C SER A 271 -18.03 -12.29 -14.36
N THR A 272 -18.47 -11.34 -15.20
CA THR A 272 -18.28 -11.37 -16.67
C THR A 272 -17.06 -10.54 -17.07
N GLU A 273 -16.60 -10.63 -18.33
CA GLU A 273 -15.48 -9.84 -18.86
C GLU A 273 -15.65 -8.33 -18.66
N ASP A 274 -16.90 -7.83 -18.73
CA ASP A 274 -17.24 -6.42 -18.53
C ASP A 274 -17.41 -6.03 -17.05
N LYS A 275 -17.40 -7.00 -16.13
CA LYS A 275 -17.60 -6.77 -14.70
C LYS A 275 -16.41 -7.29 -13.91
N GLU A 276 -15.91 -6.43 -13.06
CA GLU A 276 -14.84 -6.81 -12.12
C GLU A 276 -15.23 -8.07 -11.32
N ARG A 277 -14.31 -9.03 -11.21
CA ARG A 277 -14.51 -10.28 -10.47
C ARG A 277 -14.92 -10.01 -9.02
N ARG A 278 -15.92 -10.75 -8.55
CA ARG A 278 -16.37 -10.77 -7.15
C ARG A 278 -15.62 -11.87 -6.42
N VAL A 279 -15.09 -11.56 -5.24
CA VAL A 279 -14.34 -12.53 -4.44
C VAL A 279 -15.26 -13.28 -3.50
N LEU A 280 -15.15 -14.61 -3.46
CA LEU A 280 -15.75 -15.43 -2.43
C LEU A 280 -14.64 -15.94 -1.50
N ILE A 281 -14.66 -15.46 -0.27
CA ILE A 281 -13.67 -15.72 0.76
C ILE A 281 -14.19 -16.82 1.68
N ALA A 282 -13.42 -17.90 1.83
CA ALA A 282 -13.70 -18.96 2.79
C ALA A 282 -12.92 -18.71 4.09
N ASP A 283 -13.63 -18.51 5.20
CA ASP A 283 -12.99 -18.29 6.50
C ASP A 283 -12.82 -19.61 7.25
N ALA A 284 -11.63 -20.18 7.18
CA ALA A 284 -11.27 -21.46 7.78
C ALA A 284 -10.67 -21.31 9.19
N ARG A 285 -11.35 -20.56 10.08
CA ARG A 285 -10.85 -20.19 11.42
C ARG A 285 -10.46 -21.38 12.32
N GLN A 286 -11.16 -22.48 12.22
CA GLN A 286 -11.05 -23.62 13.14
C GLN A 286 -10.40 -24.84 12.53
N ASP A 287 -10.32 -24.86 11.20
CA ASP A 287 -9.90 -26.06 10.46
C ASP A 287 -8.89 -25.71 9.36
N SER A 288 -7.61 -26.00 9.64
CA SER A 288 -6.54 -25.82 8.65
C SER A 288 -6.66 -26.80 7.48
N ASP A 289 -7.26 -27.96 7.72
CA ASP A 289 -7.39 -29.01 6.72
C ASP A 289 -8.50 -28.65 5.74
N LEU A 290 -9.56 -28.00 6.22
CA LEU A 290 -10.60 -27.40 5.38
C LEU A 290 -10.03 -26.31 4.46
N ALA A 291 -9.14 -25.45 4.97
CA ALA A 291 -8.48 -24.44 4.13
C ALA A 291 -7.67 -25.12 3.02
N GLU A 292 -6.92 -26.16 3.35
CA GLU A 292 -6.14 -26.94 2.38
C GLU A 292 -7.03 -27.63 1.34
N TYR A 293 -8.12 -28.26 1.77
CA TYR A 293 -9.13 -28.85 0.89
C TYR A 293 -9.70 -27.81 -0.11
N LEU A 294 -10.07 -26.63 0.35
CA LEU A 294 -10.61 -25.57 -0.48
C LEU A 294 -9.58 -25.02 -1.48
N VAL A 295 -8.33 -24.92 -1.06
CA VAL A 295 -7.22 -24.54 -1.95
C VAL A 295 -7.04 -25.60 -3.03
N GLN A 296 -7.02 -26.88 -2.69
CA GLN A 296 -6.79 -27.97 -3.64
C GLN A 296 -7.91 -28.09 -4.67
N ASN A 297 -9.16 -27.97 -4.26
CA ASN A 297 -10.32 -28.16 -5.14
C ASN A 297 -10.76 -26.90 -5.90
N GLY A 298 -10.22 -25.73 -5.56
CA GLY A 298 -10.55 -24.47 -6.25
C GLY A 298 -11.97 -23.97 -6.01
N ASN A 299 -12.60 -24.39 -4.92
CA ASN A 299 -13.99 -24.04 -4.59
C ASN A 299 -14.09 -22.65 -3.91
N ALA A 300 -12.99 -21.99 -3.59
CA ALA A 300 -12.94 -20.64 -3.05
C ALA A 300 -11.92 -19.79 -3.83
N ASP A 301 -12.23 -18.52 -4.04
CA ASP A 301 -11.27 -17.59 -4.63
C ASP A 301 -10.14 -17.25 -3.65
N LEU A 302 -10.46 -17.15 -2.35
CA LEU A 302 -9.52 -16.74 -1.32
C LEU A 302 -9.83 -17.42 0.02
N PRO A 303 -9.31 -18.64 0.28
CA PRO A 303 -9.36 -19.24 1.61
C PRO A 303 -8.44 -18.50 2.58
N VAL A 304 -8.94 -18.15 3.77
CA VAL A 304 -8.18 -17.43 4.81
C VAL A 304 -7.68 -18.43 5.84
N ILE A 305 -6.37 -18.43 6.07
CA ILE A 305 -5.69 -19.25 7.06
C ILE A 305 -5.18 -18.43 8.24
N TYR A 306 -5.17 -19.02 9.42
CA TYR A 306 -4.79 -18.39 10.68
C TYR A 306 -3.53 -19.01 11.29
N ASP A 307 -2.69 -19.64 10.48
CA ASP A 307 -1.52 -20.38 10.97
C ASP A 307 -0.52 -19.50 11.71
N LEU A 308 -0.43 -18.22 11.35
CA LEU A 308 0.45 -17.26 12.03
C LEU A 308 0.17 -17.13 13.54
N ARG A 309 -1.05 -17.42 14.00
CA ARG A 309 -1.42 -17.42 15.42
C ARG A 309 -0.73 -18.51 16.26
N LYS A 310 -0.11 -19.50 15.60
CA LYS A 310 0.63 -20.58 16.28
C LYS A 310 1.97 -20.09 16.84
N LEU A 311 2.46 -18.95 16.34
CA LEU A 311 3.70 -18.36 16.84
C LEU A 311 3.48 -17.64 18.18
N SER A 312 4.46 -17.78 19.05
CA SER A 312 4.51 -17.19 20.38
C SER A 312 5.92 -16.66 20.70
N ALA A 313 6.10 -15.98 21.80
CA ALA A 313 7.41 -15.49 22.24
C ALA A 313 8.45 -16.61 22.49
N SER A 314 7.98 -17.85 22.65
CA SER A 314 8.84 -19.04 22.80
C SER A 314 9.16 -19.74 21.47
N SER A 315 8.63 -19.27 20.35
CA SER A 315 8.89 -19.84 19.03
C SER A 315 10.32 -19.57 18.57
N THR A 316 10.93 -20.60 17.97
CA THR A 316 12.29 -20.52 17.44
C THR A 316 12.29 -20.12 15.95
N GLU A 317 13.49 -19.78 15.42
CA GLU A 317 13.68 -19.54 13.99
C GLU A 317 13.23 -20.73 13.12
N LYS A 318 13.36 -21.97 13.65
CA LYS A 318 12.92 -23.19 12.95
C LYS A 318 11.39 -23.32 12.91
N ASP A 319 10.70 -22.87 13.96
CA ASP A 319 9.24 -22.88 14.00
C ASP A 319 8.67 -21.87 13.00
N VAL A 320 9.27 -20.67 12.92
CA VAL A 320 8.89 -19.67 11.91
C VAL A 320 9.18 -20.18 10.50
N HIS A 321 10.34 -20.81 10.28
CA HIS A 321 10.71 -21.40 8.99
C HIS A 321 9.68 -22.44 8.53
N LYS A 322 9.36 -23.42 9.38
CA LYS A 322 8.36 -24.46 9.08
C LYS A 322 6.98 -23.88 8.80
N LEU A 323 6.59 -22.85 9.54
CA LEU A 323 5.31 -22.18 9.35
C LEU A 323 5.28 -21.46 8.00
N VAL A 324 6.32 -20.71 7.66
CA VAL A 324 6.42 -20.01 6.36
C VAL A 324 6.42 -21.02 5.22
N GLU A 325 7.16 -22.12 5.34
CA GLU A 325 7.16 -23.22 4.35
C GLU A 325 5.75 -23.83 4.17
N SER A 326 5.03 -24.07 5.27
CA SER A 326 3.64 -24.54 5.21
C SER A 326 2.71 -23.54 4.51
N VAL A 327 2.84 -22.25 4.81
CA VAL A 327 2.08 -21.19 4.14
C VAL A 327 2.37 -21.16 2.65
N LEU A 328 3.65 -21.25 2.24
CA LEU A 328 4.05 -21.25 0.83
C LEU A 328 3.54 -22.49 0.09
N THR A 329 3.58 -23.65 0.73
CA THR A 329 3.04 -24.91 0.16
C THR A 329 1.54 -24.77 -0.09
N LYS A 330 0.79 -24.21 0.85
CA LYS A 330 -0.64 -23.93 0.70
C LYS A 330 -0.92 -22.86 -0.37
N ALA A 331 -0.02 -21.88 -0.50
CA ALA A 331 -0.12 -20.81 -1.52
C ALA A 331 0.33 -21.23 -2.91
N ALA A 332 0.94 -22.42 -3.08
CA ALA A 332 1.52 -22.82 -4.35
C ALA A 332 0.50 -22.75 -5.49
N ASN A 333 0.72 -21.78 -6.40
CA ASN A 333 -0.13 -21.48 -7.57
C ASN A 333 -1.57 -21.01 -7.29
N LYS A 334 -1.94 -20.68 -6.05
CA LYS A 334 -3.31 -20.26 -5.69
C LYS A 334 -3.29 -19.06 -4.74
N SER A 335 -4.39 -18.29 -4.75
CA SER A 335 -4.59 -17.18 -3.80
C SER A 335 -4.90 -17.73 -2.42
N ILE A 336 -4.22 -17.23 -1.41
CA ILE A 336 -4.56 -17.47 0.00
C ILE A 336 -4.66 -16.15 0.75
N GLY A 337 -5.58 -16.08 1.70
CA GLY A 337 -5.68 -15.01 2.69
C GLY A 337 -4.90 -15.39 3.94
N LEU A 338 -4.21 -14.44 4.52
CA LEU A 338 -3.46 -14.61 5.77
C LEU A 338 -4.08 -13.73 6.84
N ALA A 339 -4.38 -14.30 7.99
CA ALA A 339 -4.84 -13.57 9.16
C ALA A 339 -4.15 -14.07 10.43
N VAL A 340 -3.99 -13.19 11.40
CA VAL A 340 -3.47 -13.57 12.72
C VAL A 340 -4.61 -13.68 13.71
N SER A 341 -5.55 -12.74 13.69
CA SER A 341 -6.60 -12.64 14.69
C SER A 341 -7.92 -12.20 14.07
N ARG A 342 -9.01 -12.64 14.68
CA ARG A 342 -10.35 -12.13 14.42
C ARG A 342 -11.18 -11.99 15.71
N ASN A 343 -10.85 -12.75 16.75
CA ASN A 343 -11.51 -12.70 18.05
C ASN A 343 -10.49 -12.28 19.10
N GLY A 344 -10.42 -10.98 19.38
CA GLY A 344 -9.46 -10.38 20.28
C GLY A 344 -8.19 -9.87 19.58
N TYR A 345 -7.60 -8.86 20.16
CA TYR A 345 -6.48 -8.14 19.57
C TYR A 345 -5.15 -8.90 19.71
N LEU A 346 -4.31 -8.74 18.68
CA LEU A 346 -3.00 -9.36 18.63
C LEU A 346 -2.11 -8.93 19.81
N ALA A 347 -2.17 -7.66 20.19
CA ALA A 347 -1.41 -7.12 21.32
C ALA A 347 -1.81 -7.68 22.69
N THR A 348 -3.00 -8.28 22.82
CA THR A 348 -3.41 -9.02 24.02
C THR A 348 -2.86 -10.45 24.01
N LYS A 349 -2.99 -11.11 22.85
CA LYS A 349 -2.61 -12.53 22.72
C LYS A 349 -1.11 -12.75 22.68
N ASN A 350 -0.39 -11.85 22.03
CA ASN A 350 1.06 -11.90 21.86
C ASN A 350 1.68 -10.49 22.03
N PRO A 351 1.76 -9.96 23.28
CA PRO A 351 2.19 -8.59 23.50
C PRO A 351 3.63 -8.31 23.06
N GLU A 352 4.51 -9.31 23.10
CA GLU A 352 5.92 -9.18 22.72
C GLU A 352 6.12 -9.27 21.21
N LEU A 353 5.34 -10.14 20.53
CA LEU A 353 5.46 -10.39 19.09
C LEU A 353 4.45 -9.62 18.24
N ASN A 354 3.54 -8.84 18.80
CA ASN A 354 2.41 -8.26 18.06
C ASN A 354 2.85 -7.52 16.80
N ARG A 355 3.88 -6.69 16.89
CA ARG A 355 4.41 -5.93 15.73
C ARG A 355 5.20 -6.82 14.77
N ALA A 356 5.98 -7.78 15.29
CA ALA A 356 6.72 -8.72 14.46
C ALA A 356 5.77 -9.64 13.68
N LEU A 357 4.66 -10.09 14.28
CA LEU A 357 3.62 -10.82 13.58
C LEU A 357 2.89 -9.96 12.53
N GLY A 358 2.69 -8.66 12.80
CA GLY A 358 2.20 -7.70 11.82
C GLY A 358 3.15 -7.53 10.63
N VAL A 359 4.46 -7.51 10.86
CA VAL A 359 5.48 -7.51 9.81
C VAL A 359 5.37 -8.80 8.98
N LEU A 360 5.31 -9.96 9.63
CA LEU A 360 5.19 -11.25 8.94
C LEU A 360 3.91 -11.33 8.11
N LEU A 361 2.76 -10.94 8.68
CA LEU A 361 1.47 -10.89 8.01
C LEU A 361 1.52 -10.07 6.71
N LEU A 362 2.13 -8.88 6.77
CA LEU A 362 2.14 -7.92 5.67
C LEU A 362 3.24 -8.16 4.65
N THR A 363 4.23 -9.01 4.94
CA THR A 363 5.34 -9.29 4.02
C THR A 363 5.26 -10.68 3.37
N LEU A 364 4.59 -11.64 3.96
CA LEU A 364 4.43 -12.97 3.35
C LEU A 364 3.61 -12.91 2.05
N PRO A 365 3.88 -13.79 1.08
CA PRO A 365 3.03 -13.99 -0.09
C PRO A 365 1.61 -14.37 0.31
N GLY A 366 0.62 -13.68 -0.24
CA GLY A 366 -0.80 -13.86 0.08
C GLY A 366 -1.50 -12.51 0.33
N THR A 367 -2.80 -12.55 0.58
CA THR A 367 -3.62 -11.38 0.90
C THR A 367 -3.70 -11.21 2.42
N PRO A 368 -3.07 -10.20 3.01
CA PRO A 368 -3.13 -9.98 4.45
C PRO A 368 -4.47 -9.39 4.89
N PHE A 369 -5.03 -9.94 5.98
CA PHE A 369 -6.21 -9.43 6.66
C PHE A 369 -5.77 -8.76 7.97
N ILE A 370 -5.93 -7.44 8.04
CA ILE A 370 -5.63 -6.63 9.22
C ILE A 370 -6.92 -6.53 10.05
N TYR A 371 -6.93 -7.08 11.25
CA TYR A 371 -8.05 -6.93 12.17
C TYR A 371 -8.04 -5.52 12.78
N TYR A 372 -9.20 -4.84 12.79
CA TYR A 372 -9.32 -3.46 13.26
C TYR A 372 -8.75 -3.30 14.68
N GLY A 373 -7.88 -2.31 14.84
CA GLY A 373 -7.21 -2.02 16.11
C GLY A 373 -5.83 -2.68 16.29
N ASP A 374 -5.50 -3.74 15.55
CA ASP A 374 -4.14 -4.34 15.62
C ASP A 374 -3.07 -3.34 15.14
N GLU A 375 -3.41 -2.49 14.15
CA GLU A 375 -2.53 -1.46 13.60
C GLU A 375 -2.20 -0.33 14.58
N ILE A 376 -2.98 -0.18 15.64
CA ILE A 376 -2.73 0.78 16.73
C ILE A 376 -2.35 0.09 18.04
N GLY A 377 -2.21 -1.24 18.02
CA GLY A 377 -1.83 -2.04 19.18
C GLY A 377 -2.90 -2.06 20.28
N LEU A 378 -4.19 -2.09 19.90
CA LEU A 378 -5.28 -2.26 20.85
C LEU A 378 -5.13 -3.57 21.61
N ARG A 379 -5.58 -3.56 22.87
CA ARG A 379 -5.62 -4.74 23.74
C ARG A 379 -7.05 -4.98 24.19
N ASP A 380 -7.40 -6.27 24.37
CA ASP A 380 -8.62 -6.65 25.07
C ASP A 380 -8.49 -6.20 26.52
N PHE A 381 -9.48 -5.48 27.00
CA PHE A 381 -9.57 -5.20 28.43
C PHE A 381 -10.19 -6.43 29.12
N GLU A 382 -9.59 -6.87 30.20
CA GLU A 382 -10.23 -7.79 31.11
C GLU A 382 -11.44 -7.05 31.73
N VAL A 383 -12.61 -7.34 31.19
CA VAL A 383 -13.85 -6.82 31.72
C VAL A 383 -14.22 -7.65 32.91
N GLY A 384 -13.86 -7.19 34.11
CA GLY A 384 -14.69 -7.50 35.29
C GLY A 384 -16.10 -6.93 35.02
N PRO A 385 -17.19 -7.45 35.68
CA PRO A 385 -18.54 -6.95 35.46
C PRO A 385 -18.52 -5.43 35.62
N PRO A 386 -19.08 -4.67 34.66
CA PRO A 386 -19.01 -3.22 34.71
C PRO A 386 -19.69 -2.72 35.98
N PRO A 387 -19.06 -1.84 36.74
CA PRO A 387 -19.78 -1.14 37.79
C PRO A 387 -20.92 -0.36 37.11
N LEU A 388 -22.14 -0.60 37.54
CA LEU A 388 -23.32 0.13 37.11
C LEU A 388 -23.14 1.61 37.53
N THR A 389 -22.56 2.42 36.64
CA THR A 389 -22.57 3.87 36.81
C THR A 389 -23.72 4.45 36.01
N PRO A 390 -24.50 5.42 36.59
CA PRO A 390 -25.74 5.96 35.99
C PRO A 390 -25.52 6.76 34.70
N HIS A 391 -24.30 6.96 34.26
CA HIS A 391 -23.96 7.69 33.04
C HIS A 391 -23.15 6.77 32.14
N GLY A 392 -23.85 6.04 31.29
CA GLY A 392 -23.41 5.05 30.30
C GLY A 392 -22.26 5.40 29.37
N LEU A 393 -21.12 5.79 29.91
CA LEU A 393 -19.88 6.12 29.16
C LEU A 393 -18.77 5.16 29.52
N ASN A 394 -19.01 3.85 29.33
CA ASN A 394 -17.92 2.88 29.31
C ASN A 394 -17.54 2.51 27.87
N CYS A 395 -16.90 3.46 27.21
CA CYS A 395 -16.31 3.25 25.88
C CYS A 395 -14.94 2.53 25.90
N CYS A 396 -14.57 1.82 26.97
CA CYS A 396 -13.32 1.06 27.05
C CYS A 396 -13.48 -0.46 27.00
N GLY A 397 -14.70 -0.99 26.90
CA GLY A 397 -14.94 -2.42 26.76
C GLY A 397 -15.57 -2.70 25.39
N ARG A 398 -14.89 -3.43 24.55
CA ARG A 398 -15.31 -4.05 23.27
C ARG A 398 -16.07 -3.20 22.23
N THR A 399 -16.51 -2.01 22.52
CA THR A 399 -17.56 -1.36 21.73
C THR A 399 -17.20 -0.09 20.98
N CYS A 400 -15.99 0.45 21.05
CA CYS A 400 -15.66 1.62 20.23
C CYS A 400 -14.16 1.82 20.11
N ALA A 401 -13.52 1.14 19.17
CA ALA A 401 -12.11 1.36 18.88
C ALA A 401 -11.78 2.82 18.53
N PHE A 402 -12.77 3.61 18.08
CA PHE A 402 -12.56 4.99 17.65
C PHE A 402 -13.23 6.06 18.51
N THR A 403 -14.31 5.81 19.23
CA THR A 403 -14.95 6.85 20.06
C THR A 403 -14.33 7.00 21.45
N ALA A 404 -13.97 5.92 22.11
CA ALA A 404 -13.22 5.99 23.37
C ALA A 404 -11.70 6.02 23.15
N CYS A 405 -11.22 5.36 22.10
CA CYS A 405 -9.82 5.40 21.66
C CYS A 405 -9.54 6.54 20.68
N GLY A 406 -10.45 7.46 20.44
CA GLY A 406 -10.19 8.67 19.65
C GLY A 406 -8.94 9.42 20.11
N ARG A 407 -8.67 9.37 21.44
CA ARG A 407 -7.41 9.86 22.01
C ARG A 407 -6.21 8.98 21.66
N THR A 408 -6.39 7.66 21.59
CA THR A 408 -5.30 6.74 21.27
C THR A 408 -4.95 6.81 19.80
N PHE A 409 -5.96 6.85 18.92
CA PHE A 409 -5.77 7.04 17.50
C PHE A 409 -5.11 8.39 17.17
N ALA A 410 -5.67 9.51 17.66
CA ALA A 410 -5.09 10.84 17.46
C ALA A 410 -3.66 10.93 18.03
N ARG A 411 -3.39 10.23 19.13
CA ARG A 411 -2.05 10.19 19.73
C ARG A 411 -1.05 9.39 18.88
N GLU A 412 -1.49 8.29 18.27
CA GLU A 412 -0.63 7.46 17.41
C GLU A 412 -0.38 8.10 16.03
N THR A 413 -1.35 8.84 15.47
CA THR A 413 -1.17 9.57 14.20
C THR A 413 -0.13 10.68 14.28
N HIS A 414 0.06 11.27 15.46
CA HIS A 414 1.05 12.34 15.69
C HIS A 414 2.43 11.85 16.11
N LYS A 415 2.61 10.56 16.36
CA LYS A 415 3.92 9.99 16.67
C LYS A 415 4.67 9.62 15.39
N HIS A 416 5.87 10.15 15.22
CA HIS A 416 6.77 9.80 14.13
C HIS A 416 7.13 8.31 14.10
N ASN A 417 7.12 7.64 15.26
CA ASN A 417 7.43 6.21 15.42
C ASN A 417 6.26 5.52 16.09
N SER A 418 5.30 5.01 15.30
CA SER A 418 4.11 4.35 15.82
C SER A 418 3.84 3.02 15.10
N THR A 419 3.11 2.13 15.78
CA THR A 419 2.63 0.87 15.17
C THR A 419 1.79 1.18 13.93
N LEU A 420 1.00 2.25 13.95
CA LEU A 420 0.20 2.70 12.82
C LEU A 420 1.08 3.04 11.59
N LEU A 421 2.20 3.76 11.80
CA LEU A 421 3.12 4.09 10.72
C LEU A 421 3.75 2.83 10.13
N LEU A 422 4.14 1.87 10.97
CA LEU A 422 4.66 0.58 10.53
C LEU A 422 3.65 -0.14 9.63
N TYR A 423 2.40 -0.30 10.07
CA TYR A 423 1.35 -0.95 9.28
C TYR A 423 1.06 -0.19 7.97
N ARG A 424 1.03 1.14 8.01
CA ARG A 424 0.84 1.99 6.81
C ARG A 424 1.93 1.75 5.77
N ASN A 425 3.19 1.75 6.18
CA ASN A 425 4.33 1.53 5.29
C ASN A 425 4.31 0.12 4.70
N LEU A 426 4.06 -0.90 5.51
CA LEU A 426 4.01 -2.28 5.06
C LEU A 426 2.79 -2.58 4.17
N ALA A 427 1.61 -2.04 4.50
CA ALA A 427 0.43 -2.18 3.65
C ALA A 427 0.65 -1.53 2.28
N LYS A 428 1.38 -0.39 2.22
CA LYS A 428 1.76 0.25 0.96
C LYS A 428 2.57 -0.69 0.06
N LEU A 429 3.49 -1.47 0.62
CA LEU A 429 4.33 -2.38 -0.16
C LEU A 429 3.51 -3.35 -1.02
N LYS A 430 2.37 -3.85 -0.51
CA LYS A 430 1.52 -4.83 -1.22
C LYS A 430 0.98 -4.32 -2.56
N TRP A 431 0.84 -3.02 -2.75
CA TRP A 431 0.36 -2.48 -4.03
C TRP A 431 1.39 -1.63 -4.76
N SER A 432 2.45 -1.13 -4.10
CA SER A 432 3.45 -0.28 -4.75
C SER A 432 4.68 -1.05 -5.24
N GLU A 433 5.12 -2.10 -4.52
CA GLU A 433 6.38 -2.77 -4.83
C GLU A 433 6.17 -4.09 -5.58
N SER A 434 6.79 -4.24 -6.75
CA SER A 434 6.68 -5.46 -7.56
C SER A 434 7.21 -6.70 -6.83
N ALA A 435 8.27 -6.55 -6.01
CA ALA A 435 8.78 -7.63 -5.17
C ALA A 435 7.76 -8.12 -4.13
N ALA A 436 6.92 -7.22 -3.56
CA ALA A 436 5.88 -7.61 -2.62
C ALA A 436 4.63 -8.19 -3.30
N LYS A 437 4.36 -7.79 -4.55
CA LYS A 437 3.21 -8.28 -5.36
C LYS A 437 3.47 -9.63 -6.01
N PHE A 438 4.63 -9.78 -6.64
CA PHE A 438 4.93 -10.87 -7.57
C PHE A 438 6.18 -11.65 -7.18
N GLY A 439 6.94 -11.17 -6.18
CA GLY A 439 8.25 -11.72 -5.83
C GLY A 439 8.20 -13.14 -5.29
N ASP A 440 9.19 -13.93 -5.71
CA ASP A 440 9.46 -15.22 -5.14
C ASP A 440 10.13 -15.05 -3.76
N LEU A 441 9.69 -15.85 -2.77
CA LEU A 441 10.29 -15.87 -1.45
C LEU A 441 11.51 -16.78 -1.44
N ASN A 442 12.68 -16.21 -1.16
CA ASN A 442 13.95 -16.91 -1.05
C ASN A 442 14.45 -16.86 0.39
N TYR A 443 14.61 -18.01 1.02
CA TYR A 443 15.21 -18.10 2.36
C TYR A 443 16.65 -17.61 2.31
N THR A 444 17.03 -16.80 3.31
CA THR A 444 18.38 -16.24 3.39
C THR A 444 19.11 -16.76 4.63
N LEU A 445 18.47 -16.76 5.79
CA LEU A 445 19.08 -17.17 7.05
C LEU A 445 18.05 -17.86 7.95
N SER A 446 18.45 -18.95 8.61
CA SER A 446 17.66 -19.61 9.66
C SER A 446 18.63 -20.25 10.65
N LYS A 447 19.27 -19.40 11.49
CA LYS A 447 20.36 -19.79 12.37
C LYS A 447 20.50 -18.81 13.54
N ASP A 448 20.97 -19.31 14.68
CA ASP A 448 21.34 -18.51 15.85
C ASP A 448 20.21 -17.58 16.36
N GLY A 449 18.94 -18.05 16.26
CA GLY A 449 17.75 -17.28 16.65
C GLY A 449 17.29 -16.27 15.59
N VAL A 450 18.00 -16.15 14.45
CA VAL A 450 17.61 -15.25 13.36
C VAL A 450 16.97 -16.03 12.22
N PHE A 451 15.83 -15.54 11.77
CA PHE A 451 15.16 -16.00 10.56
C PHE A 451 15.09 -14.86 9.55
N ALA A 452 15.48 -15.12 8.30
CA ALA A 452 15.42 -14.11 7.26
C ALA A 452 15.07 -14.68 5.89
N PHE A 453 14.31 -13.91 5.11
CA PHE A 453 13.98 -14.21 3.73
C PHE A 453 13.99 -12.96 2.87
N ARG A 454 14.09 -13.13 1.55
CA ARG A 454 14.04 -12.08 0.54
C ARG A 454 12.84 -12.28 -0.38
N LEU A 455 12.20 -11.18 -0.75
CA LEU A 455 11.24 -11.15 -1.85
C LEU A 455 11.95 -10.58 -3.09
N VAL A 456 11.97 -11.36 -4.15
CA VAL A 456 12.73 -11.08 -5.37
C VAL A 456 11.80 -11.14 -6.58
N TRP A 457 11.75 -10.06 -7.35
CA TRP A 457 11.05 -10.00 -8.62
C TRP A 457 11.92 -9.32 -9.66
N ASP A 458 12.36 -10.09 -10.66
CA ASP A 458 13.15 -9.62 -11.81
C ASP A 458 14.25 -8.61 -11.40
N GLN A 459 14.32 -7.45 -12.04
CA GLN A 459 15.26 -6.35 -11.76
C GLN A 459 14.69 -5.29 -10.81
N SER A 460 13.52 -5.52 -10.23
CA SER A 460 12.92 -4.58 -9.27
C SER A 460 13.72 -4.51 -7.95
N PRO A 461 13.56 -3.42 -7.19
CA PRO A 461 14.08 -3.36 -5.84
C PRO A 461 13.64 -4.57 -5.02
N ARG A 462 14.54 -5.10 -4.23
CA ARG A 462 14.33 -6.29 -3.42
C ARG A 462 13.95 -5.92 -2.02
N LEU A 463 13.14 -6.77 -1.39
CA LEU A 463 12.81 -6.65 0.03
C LEU A 463 13.51 -7.76 0.79
N MET A 464 14.11 -7.41 1.92
CA MET A 464 14.67 -8.36 2.87
C MET A 464 13.97 -8.21 4.21
N ILE A 465 13.51 -9.30 4.74
CA ILE A 465 12.77 -9.36 6.00
C ILE A 465 13.56 -10.23 6.97
N LEU A 466 13.89 -9.66 8.14
CA LEU A 466 14.69 -10.30 9.16
C LEU A 466 13.90 -10.32 10.48
N PHE A 467 14.05 -11.41 11.21
CA PHE A 467 13.48 -11.59 12.55
C PHE A 467 14.57 -12.10 13.50
N ASN A 468 14.84 -11.37 14.57
CA ASN A 468 15.58 -11.89 15.70
C ASN A 468 14.57 -12.41 16.73
N LEU A 469 14.45 -13.71 16.83
CA LEU A 469 13.56 -14.38 17.79
C LEU A 469 14.27 -14.73 19.10
N GLY A 470 15.55 -14.42 19.17
CA GLY A 470 16.38 -14.61 20.37
C GLY A 470 16.17 -13.51 21.40
N SER A 471 16.63 -13.79 22.62
CA SER A 471 16.66 -12.84 23.74
C SER A 471 17.91 -11.95 23.77
N THR A 472 18.82 -12.12 22.81
CA THR A 472 20.09 -11.38 22.71
C THR A 472 20.15 -10.62 21.38
N GLN A 473 20.86 -9.49 21.41
CA GLN A 473 21.18 -8.75 20.20
C GLN A 473 22.07 -9.60 19.28
N GLN A 474 21.81 -9.57 17.98
CA GLN A 474 22.57 -10.28 16.94
C GLN A 474 23.23 -9.27 16.00
N THR A 475 24.47 -9.55 15.62
CA THR A 475 25.21 -8.76 14.61
C THR A 475 25.46 -9.61 13.39
N LEU A 476 25.04 -9.14 12.22
CA LEU A 476 25.11 -9.85 10.95
C LEU A 476 25.97 -9.09 9.95
N ASP A 477 26.80 -9.82 9.19
CA ASP A 477 27.51 -9.31 8.00
C ASP A 477 26.86 -9.88 6.73
N LEU A 478 25.79 -9.22 6.28
CA LEU A 478 25.01 -9.68 5.14
C LEU A 478 25.69 -9.40 3.80
N VAL A 479 26.63 -8.47 3.76
CA VAL A 479 27.45 -8.18 2.57
C VAL A 479 28.35 -9.37 2.26
N LYS A 480 29.06 -9.89 3.26
CA LYS A 480 29.98 -11.00 3.10
C LYS A 480 29.28 -12.33 2.92
N GLU A 481 28.23 -12.59 3.73
CA GLU A 481 27.58 -13.91 3.78
C GLU A 481 26.60 -14.11 2.63
N HIS A 482 25.96 -13.05 2.14
CA HIS A 482 24.87 -13.14 1.18
C HIS A 482 25.04 -12.27 -0.06
N ASN A 483 26.21 -11.66 -0.26
CA ASN A 483 26.54 -10.79 -1.40
C ASN A 483 25.50 -9.69 -1.61
N LEU A 484 25.14 -8.99 -0.53
CA LEU A 484 24.21 -7.87 -0.58
C LEU A 484 24.96 -6.54 -0.76
N PRO A 485 24.28 -5.47 -1.19
CA PRO A 485 24.88 -4.14 -1.24
C PRO A 485 25.26 -3.68 0.18
N PRO A 486 26.19 -2.73 0.32
CA PRO A 486 26.67 -2.28 1.63
C PRO A 486 25.57 -1.58 2.46
N THR A 487 24.58 -0.98 1.81
CA THR A 487 23.51 -0.23 2.49
C THR A 487 22.13 -0.63 2.00
N ALA A 488 21.12 -0.51 2.87
CA ALA A 488 19.72 -0.71 2.55
C ALA A 488 18.85 0.28 3.30
N SER A 489 17.73 0.68 2.68
CA SER A 489 16.75 1.58 3.30
C SER A 489 15.80 0.81 4.21
N VAL A 490 15.54 1.33 5.41
CA VAL A 490 14.57 0.75 6.34
C VAL A 490 13.16 1.13 5.92
N VAL A 491 12.33 0.14 5.62
CA VAL A 491 10.89 0.32 5.36
C VAL A 491 10.10 0.36 6.66
N GLY A 492 10.51 -0.46 7.62
CA GLY A 492 9.91 -0.51 8.94
C GLY A 492 10.62 -1.48 9.88
N SER A 493 10.57 -1.17 11.17
CA SER A 493 11.06 -2.02 12.26
C SER A 493 9.99 -2.19 13.33
N SER A 494 9.87 -3.39 13.87
CA SER A 494 8.94 -3.67 14.98
C SER A 494 9.31 -2.96 16.29
N THR A 495 10.57 -2.57 16.45
CA THR A 495 11.04 -1.76 17.59
C THR A 495 10.70 -0.28 17.44
N LEU A 496 10.36 0.16 16.24
CA LEU A 496 10.02 1.55 15.89
C LEU A 496 11.19 2.55 16.06
N ASN A 497 12.41 2.07 16.23
CA ASN A 497 13.58 2.91 16.54
C ASN A 497 14.40 3.26 15.29
N ARG A 498 14.10 2.64 14.14
CA ARG A 498 14.90 2.74 12.92
C ARG A 498 14.06 3.26 11.76
N LEU A 499 14.50 4.34 11.16
CA LEU A 499 13.90 4.95 9.96
C LEU A 499 14.97 5.27 8.91
N ASP A 500 16.24 5.32 9.31
CA ASP A 500 17.37 5.68 8.44
C ASP A 500 17.95 4.44 7.73
N ASP A 501 18.72 4.68 6.68
CA ASP A 501 19.47 3.63 5.99
C ASP A 501 20.42 2.92 6.94
N VAL A 502 20.59 1.61 6.77
CA VAL A 502 21.44 0.76 7.59
C VAL A 502 22.61 0.19 6.81
N ASP A 503 23.76 0.02 7.50
CA ASP A 503 24.93 -0.67 6.98
C ASP A 503 24.72 -2.19 7.12
N LEU A 504 24.73 -2.90 5.99
CA LEU A 504 24.54 -4.35 5.94
C LEU A 504 25.81 -5.15 6.25
N SER A 505 26.98 -4.50 6.33
CA SER A 505 28.24 -5.17 6.75
C SER A 505 28.30 -5.36 8.27
N LYS A 506 27.52 -4.58 9.02
CA LYS A 506 27.41 -4.66 10.48
C LYS A 506 25.99 -4.36 10.94
N LEU A 507 25.05 -5.19 10.51
CA LEU A 507 23.66 -5.03 10.89
C LEU A 507 23.42 -5.59 12.30
N GLU A 508 23.02 -4.74 13.21
CA GLU A 508 22.63 -5.13 14.57
C GLU A 508 21.11 -5.29 14.63
N LEU A 509 20.62 -6.42 15.13
CA LEU A 509 19.20 -6.71 15.35
C LEU A 509 18.96 -6.83 16.86
N GLU A 510 18.04 -6.02 17.36
CA GLU A 510 17.60 -6.08 18.76
C GLU A 510 16.86 -7.40 19.06
N PRO A 511 16.78 -7.82 20.34
CA PRO A 511 15.96 -8.95 20.74
C PRO A 511 14.49 -8.77 20.29
N MET A 512 13.89 -9.83 19.76
CA MET A 512 12.49 -9.85 19.28
C MET A 512 12.19 -8.77 18.20
N GLU A 513 13.21 -8.28 17.49
CA GLU A 513 13.04 -7.33 16.40
C GLU A 513 12.69 -8.02 15.09
N ALA A 514 11.70 -7.46 14.39
CA ALA A 514 11.44 -7.70 12.98
C ALA A 514 11.80 -6.45 12.18
N LEU A 515 12.62 -6.60 11.16
CA LEU A 515 13.14 -5.52 10.32
C LEU A 515 12.85 -5.77 8.86
N VAL A 516 12.33 -4.77 8.15
CA VAL A 516 12.07 -4.81 6.71
C VAL A 516 12.96 -3.81 6.00
N LEU A 517 13.79 -4.31 5.11
CA LEU A 517 14.77 -3.57 4.34
C LEU A 517 14.42 -3.58 2.85
N LYS A 518 14.69 -2.48 2.17
CA LYS A 518 14.59 -2.34 0.72
C LYS A 518 15.97 -1.97 0.16
N TYR A 519 16.40 -2.66 -0.88
CA TYR A 519 17.65 -2.37 -1.58
C TYR A 519 17.51 -2.60 -3.09
N ASN A 520 18.33 -1.90 -3.85
CA ASN A 520 18.31 -1.99 -5.30
C ASN A 520 18.88 -3.32 -5.79
N TYR A 521 18.41 -3.75 -6.95
CA TYR A 521 19.00 -4.86 -7.67
C TYR A 521 20.47 -4.55 -7.99
N VAL A 522 21.35 -5.48 -7.67
CA VAL A 522 22.76 -5.48 -8.11
C VAL A 522 22.87 -6.59 -9.15
N ALA A 523 23.27 -6.20 -10.38
CA ALA A 523 23.37 -7.10 -11.52
C ALA A 523 24.49 -8.14 -11.34
#